data_081c7b88b4c30ff23588a935d2cbe960
#
_entry.id   081c7b88b4c30ff23588a935d2cbe960
#
_cell.length_a   1.000
_cell.length_b   1.000
_cell.length_c   1.000
_cell.angle_alpha   90.00
_cell.angle_beta   90.00
_cell.angle_gamma   90.00
#
_symmetry.space_group_name_H-M   'P 1'
#
loop_
_entity.id
_entity.type
_entity.pdbx_description
1 polymer ?
#
loop_
_entity_poly.entity_id
_entity_poly.type
_entity_poly.pdbx_seq_one_letter_code
_entity_poly.pdbx_strand_id
1 'polypeptide(L)'
;MADLLSPTATNRRSRLLMVAITIVGIAGFLLPFWLPADASGQPRSAEAPMLTALVAVLVLVALALDLRSHTRSAASIALLGMVSAAAGLLRLLDLPGGGSGVFFAILLAGAAFGTWFGLYAGIFAMVVGALLTGGVGPWLPYQALAAGWIGASAGLLGHLTRRLAPRWEVVALAGFGWLWGFGYGAIVNLWFWPVRVGTGELDWNPGLSVAETVQHYWRFYLTTSFAWDAAGALANAVLILLTGRAVLEAFRRVAHRLAPQIEFYTPATTSASETGSSSPSGASADARPATPHVADERTAP
;
A
#
# COMPACT_ATOMS: atom_id res chain seq x y z
N MET A 1 -3.79 -20.13 -8.86
CA MET A 1 -3.03 -19.75 -10.06
C MET A 1 -3.36 -18.34 -10.55
N ALA A 2 -4.59 -17.84 -10.45
CA ALA A 2 -4.96 -16.46 -10.82
C ALA A 2 -4.28 -15.33 -10.00
N ASP A 3 -3.87 -15.61 -8.76
CA ASP A 3 -3.25 -14.60 -7.87
C ASP A 3 -1.78 -14.27 -8.24
N LEU A 4 -1.09 -15.12 -8.99
CA LEU A 4 0.29 -14.87 -9.42
C LEU A 4 0.40 -13.92 -10.61
N LEU A 5 -0.70 -13.70 -11.32
CA LEU A 5 -0.75 -12.89 -12.54
C LEU A 5 -1.36 -11.51 -12.33
N SER A 6 -1.80 -11.21 -11.09
CA SER A 6 -2.28 -9.90 -10.72
C SER A 6 -1.12 -8.89 -10.74
N PRO A 7 -1.27 -7.69 -11.33
CA PRO A 7 -0.27 -6.63 -11.28
C PRO A 7 0.08 -6.20 -9.84
N THR A 8 -0.76 -6.61 -8.90
CA THR A 8 -0.63 -6.33 -7.46
C THR A 8 -0.17 -7.55 -6.65
N ALA A 9 0.16 -8.70 -7.29
CA ALA A 9 0.60 -9.91 -6.61
C ALA A 9 1.85 -9.65 -5.74
N THR A 10 1.81 -10.10 -4.50
CA THR A 10 2.90 -9.94 -3.53
C THR A 10 3.78 -11.17 -3.53
N ASN A 11 5.03 -11.05 -4.00
CA ASN A 11 6.01 -12.12 -3.96
C ASN A 11 6.68 -12.26 -2.57
N ARG A 12 7.49 -13.31 -2.39
CA ARG A 12 8.18 -13.57 -1.10
C ARG A 12 9.05 -12.40 -0.67
N ARG A 13 9.78 -11.76 -1.58
CA ARG A 13 10.65 -10.62 -1.30
C ARG A 13 9.85 -9.42 -0.82
N SER A 14 8.79 -9.03 -1.52
CA SER A 14 7.92 -7.93 -1.12
C SER A 14 7.27 -8.19 0.24
N ARG A 15 6.87 -9.44 0.53
CA ARG A 15 6.35 -9.80 1.86
C ARG A 15 7.39 -9.61 2.95
N LEU A 16 8.63 -10.04 2.72
CA LEU A 16 9.71 -9.85 3.69
C LEU A 16 10.01 -8.36 3.93
N LEU A 17 10.02 -7.55 2.86
CA LEU A 17 10.20 -6.09 2.99
C LEU A 17 9.06 -5.42 3.76
N MET A 18 7.80 -5.79 3.49
CA MET A 18 6.66 -5.27 4.26
C MET A 18 6.75 -5.65 5.75
N VAL A 19 7.15 -6.88 6.05
CA VAL A 19 7.38 -7.33 7.44
C VAL A 19 8.52 -6.53 8.07
N ALA A 20 9.63 -6.34 7.35
CA ALA A 20 10.76 -5.55 7.84
C ALA A 20 10.36 -4.09 8.11
N ILE A 21 9.63 -3.45 7.19
CA ILE A 21 9.07 -2.09 7.39
C ILE A 21 8.18 -2.05 8.64
N THR A 22 7.34 -3.06 8.82
CA THR A 22 6.43 -3.14 9.97
C THR A 22 7.21 -3.30 11.28
N ILE A 23 8.22 -4.18 11.33
CA ILE A 23 9.06 -4.38 12.52
C ILE A 23 9.82 -3.09 12.87
N VAL A 24 10.48 -2.47 11.88
CA VAL A 24 11.19 -1.20 12.07
C VAL A 24 10.23 -0.10 12.53
N GLY A 25 9.02 -0.07 11.95
CA GLY A 25 7.99 0.87 12.35
C GLY A 25 7.55 0.69 13.81
N ILE A 26 7.24 -0.54 14.22
CA ILE A 26 6.88 -0.86 15.60
C ILE A 26 8.02 -0.49 16.55
N ALA A 27 9.26 -0.86 16.22
CA ALA A 27 10.43 -0.47 17.00
C ALA A 27 10.54 1.06 17.13
N GLY A 28 10.31 1.81 16.04
CA GLY A 28 10.31 3.26 16.05
C GLY A 28 9.23 3.87 16.96
N PHE A 29 8.00 3.31 16.96
CA PHE A 29 6.95 3.75 17.87
C PHE A 29 7.23 3.47 19.34
N LEU A 30 7.94 2.38 19.64
CA LEU A 30 8.24 1.97 21.00
C LEU A 30 9.57 2.54 21.53
N LEU A 31 10.45 2.98 20.63
CA LEU A 31 11.78 3.47 20.99
C LEU A 31 11.77 4.61 22.03
N PRO A 32 10.84 5.60 21.98
CA PRO A 32 10.78 6.66 22.97
C PRO A 32 10.60 6.17 24.42
N PHE A 33 9.98 5.01 24.62
CA PHE A 33 9.77 4.44 25.95
C PHE A 33 11.07 3.85 26.58
N TRP A 34 12.08 3.58 25.75
CA TRP A 34 13.36 2.98 26.20
C TRP A 34 14.51 4.00 26.22
N LEU A 35 14.24 5.22 25.76
CA LEU A 35 15.24 6.27 25.86
C LEU A 35 15.50 6.62 27.33
N PRO A 36 16.77 6.70 27.75
CA PRO A 36 17.07 7.12 29.12
C PRO A 36 16.57 8.55 29.32
N ALA A 37 16.02 8.81 30.52
CA ALA A 37 15.72 10.15 30.96
C ALA A 37 17.00 11.00 31.01
N ASP A 38 16.85 12.32 30.89
CA ASP A 38 17.93 13.25 31.14
C ASP A 38 18.27 13.32 32.65
N ALA A 39 19.29 14.09 33.02
CA ALA A 39 19.69 14.25 34.43
C ALA A 39 18.59 14.85 35.30
N SER A 40 17.54 15.45 34.73
CA SER A 40 16.37 15.98 35.44
C SER A 40 15.22 14.97 35.56
N GLY A 41 15.39 13.76 35.02
CA GLY A 41 14.32 12.75 34.97
C GLY A 41 13.27 12.95 33.88
N GLN A 42 13.50 13.90 33.00
CA GLN A 42 12.58 14.17 31.88
C GLN A 42 12.92 13.34 30.63
N PRO A 43 11.93 12.95 29.83
CA PRO A 43 12.17 12.29 28.53
C PRO A 43 13.06 13.17 27.62
N ARG A 44 14.01 12.54 26.92
CA ARG A 44 14.90 13.24 25.99
C ARG A 44 14.17 13.68 24.72
N SER A 45 13.42 14.76 24.82
CA SER A 45 12.67 15.33 23.69
C SER A 45 13.58 15.82 22.55
N ALA A 46 14.82 16.22 22.86
CA ALA A 46 15.79 16.68 21.85
C ALA A 46 16.27 15.57 20.89
N GLU A 47 16.23 14.31 21.31
CA GLU A 47 16.63 13.17 20.47
C GLU A 47 15.49 12.66 19.55
N ALA A 48 14.25 13.01 19.86
CA ALA A 48 13.09 12.57 19.08
C ALA A 48 13.17 12.92 17.57
N PRO A 49 13.62 14.12 17.16
CA PRO A 49 13.77 14.44 15.74
C PRO A 49 14.82 13.58 15.03
N MET A 50 15.92 13.26 15.69
CA MET A 50 16.99 12.42 15.12
C MET A 50 16.49 10.97 14.93
N LEU A 51 15.81 10.41 15.91
CA LEU A 51 15.20 9.08 15.82
C LEU A 51 14.13 9.03 14.73
N THR A 52 13.34 10.08 14.64
CA THR A 52 12.35 10.24 13.56
C THR A 52 13.01 10.23 12.19
N ALA A 53 14.10 10.99 12.01
CA ALA A 53 14.85 11.02 10.77
C ALA A 53 15.43 9.63 10.43
N LEU A 54 15.98 8.92 11.42
CA LEU A 54 16.48 7.57 11.22
C LEU A 54 15.37 6.61 10.75
N VAL A 55 14.23 6.60 11.43
CA VAL A 55 13.06 5.77 11.02
C VAL A 55 12.60 6.14 9.62
N ALA A 56 12.51 7.42 9.31
CA ALA A 56 12.11 7.89 7.97
C ALA A 56 13.07 7.39 6.90
N VAL A 57 14.38 7.51 7.11
CA VAL A 57 15.40 7.03 6.16
C VAL A 57 15.29 5.52 5.97
N LEU A 58 15.19 4.74 7.05
CA LEU A 58 15.06 3.29 6.96
C LEU A 58 13.82 2.87 6.17
N VAL A 59 12.68 3.52 6.41
CA VAL A 59 11.44 3.26 5.66
C VAL A 59 11.60 3.62 4.19
N LEU A 60 12.19 4.78 3.88
CA LEU A 60 12.41 5.20 2.50
C LEU A 60 13.38 4.26 1.76
N VAL A 61 14.45 3.80 2.42
CA VAL A 61 15.39 2.82 1.85
C VAL A 61 14.69 1.50 1.56
N ALA A 62 13.93 0.97 2.53
CA ALA A 62 13.17 -0.27 2.33
C ALA A 62 12.18 -0.15 1.18
N LEU A 63 11.47 0.98 1.11
CA LEU A 63 10.55 1.31 0.02
C LEU A 63 11.26 1.36 -1.35
N ALA A 64 12.39 2.07 -1.42
CA ALA A 64 13.18 2.17 -2.66
C ALA A 64 13.69 0.81 -3.14
N LEU A 65 14.12 -0.06 -2.22
CA LEU A 65 14.55 -1.42 -2.53
C LEU A 65 13.42 -2.28 -3.08
N ASP A 66 12.20 -2.14 -2.53
CA ASP A 66 11.04 -2.88 -3.02
C ASP A 66 10.59 -2.38 -4.41
N LEU A 67 10.54 -1.06 -4.63
CA LEU A 67 10.19 -0.48 -5.93
C LEU A 67 11.20 -0.84 -7.04
N ARG A 68 12.50 -0.94 -6.72
CA ARG A 68 13.56 -1.35 -7.67
C ARG A 68 13.56 -2.83 -8.03
N SER A 69 12.73 -3.64 -7.38
CA SER A 69 12.78 -5.10 -7.51
C SER A 69 12.36 -5.66 -8.88
N HIS A 70 12.04 -4.85 -9.88
CA HIS A 70 11.54 -5.22 -11.22
C HIS A 70 10.35 -6.20 -11.24
N THR A 71 9.76 -6.46 -10.08
CA THR A 71 8.63 -7.38 -9.94
C THR A 71 7.29 -6.70 -10.21
N ARG A 72 7.31 -5.38 -10.44
CA ARG A 72 6.13 -4.55 -10.67
C ARG A 72 6.14 -3.94 -12.06
N SER A 73 4.98 -3.94 -12.71
CA SER A 73 4.84 -3.24 -13.99
C SER A 73 4.86 -1.72 -13.79
N ALA A 74 5.34 -0.99 -14.80
CA ALA A 74 5.29 0.48 -14.80
C ALA A 74 3.85 1.00 -14.58
N ALA A 75 2.86 0.31 -15.15
CA ALA A 75 1.44 0.64 -14.96
C ALA A 75 0.99 0.51 -13.49
N SER A 76 1.47 -0.52 -12.76
CA SER A 76 1.14 -0.67 -11.33
C SER A 76 1.76 0.45 -10.48
N ILE A 77 2.97 0.89 -10.82
CA ILE A 77 3.65 2.00 -10.14
C ILE A 77 2.94 3.33 -10.44
N ALA A 78 2.56 3.56 -11.70
CA ALA A 78 1.81 4.74 -12.10
C ALA A 78 0.44 4.79 -11.41
N LEU A 79 -0.28 3.67 -11.35
CA LEU A 79 -1.55 3.57 -10.62
C LEU A 79 -1.37 3.87 -9.13
N LEU A 80 -0.30 3.34 -8.50
CA LEU A 80 0.01 3.63 -7.11
C LEU A 80 0.22 5.13 -6.90
N GLY A 81 0.99 5.79 -7.77
CA GLY A 81 1.20 7.24 -7.73
C GLY A 81 -0.11 8.04 -7.87
N MET A 82 -0.95 7.68 -8.84
CA MET A 82 -2.24 8.33 -9.06
C MET A 82 -3.20 8.18 -7.87
N VAL A 83 -3.34 6.97 -7.36
CA VAL A 83 -4.23 6.69 -6.21
C VAL A 83 -3.72 7.38 -4.95
N SER A 84 -2.40 7.36 -4.73
CA SER A 84 -1.79 8.05 -3.58
C SER A 84 -1.95 9.56 -3.66
N ALA A 85 -1.80 10.16 -4.84
CA ALA A 85 -2.01 11.57 -5.06
C ALA A 85 -3.48 11.96 -4.82
N ALA A 86 -4.43 11.19 -5.37
CA ALA A 86 -5.85 11.41 -5.15
C ALA A 86 -6.23 11.27 -3.66
N ALA A 87 -5.72 10.23 -2.98
CA ALA A 87 -5.94 10.05 -1.54
C ALA A 87 -5.31 11.19 -0.72
N GLY A 88 -4.10 11.65 -1.09
CA GLY A 88 -3.45 12.80 -0.45
C GLY A 88 -4.23 14.10 -0.60
N LEU A 89 -4.84 14.33 -1.76
CA LEU A 89 -5.75 15.48 -1.98
C LEU A 89 -6.99 15.42 -1.07
N LEU A 90 -7.52 14.22 -0.79
CA LEU A 90 -8.65 14.05 0.12
C LEU A 90 -8.30 14.43 1.57
N ARG A 91 -7.03 14.63 1.91
CA ARG A 91 -6.62 15.19 3.20
C ARG A 91 -7.01 16.67 3.35
N LEU A 92 -7.21 17.38 2.24
CA LEU A 92 -7.72 18.75 2.23
C LEU A 92 -9.21 18.85 2.58
N LEU A 93 -9.93 17.72 2.52
CA LEU A 93 -11.34 17.67 2.88
C LEU A 93 -11.47 17.44 4.38
N ASP A 94 -11.76 18.48 5.10
CA ASP A 94 -12.11 18.42 6.51
C ASP A 94 -13.53 17.82 6.64
N LEU A 95 -13.60 16.59 7.12
CA LEU A 95 -14.87 15.96 7.46
C LEU A 95 -15.32 16.40 8.85
N PRO A 96 -16.63 16.39 9.13
CA PRO A 96 -17.16 16.71 10.45
C PRO A 96 -16.40 15.96 11.57
N GLY A 97 -16.01 16.68 12.62
CA GLY A 97 -15.24 16.13 13.74
C GLY A 97 -13.73 15.97 13.48
N GLY A 98 -13.17 16.68 12.48
CA GLY A 98 -11.73 16.64 12.20
C GLY A 98 -11.28 15.39 11.46
N GLY A 99 -12.21 14.58 10.95
CA GLY A 99 -11.91 13.43 10.10
C GLY A 99 -11.34 13.87 8.74
N SER A 100 -10.61 12.99 8.08
CA SER A 100 -10.04 13.23 6.76
C SER A 100 -10.46 12.13 5.78
N GLY A 101 -10.80 12.51 4.56
CA GLY A 101 -11.15 11.57 3.49
C GLY A 101 -9.99 10.67 3.03
N VAL A 102 -8.76 10.91 3.48
CA VAL A 102 -7.58 10.14 3.11
C VAL A 102 -7.71 8.65 3.51
N PHE A 103 -8.23 8.36 4.70
CA PHE A 103 -8.33 6.97 5.20
C PHE A 103 -9.33 6.14 4.42
N PHE A 104 -10.46 6.74 4.03
CA PHE A 104 -11.42 6.14 3.13
C PHE A 104 -10.77 5.64 1.83
N ALA A 105 -9.99 6.48 1.17
CA ALA A 105 -9.35 6.15 -0.10
C ALA A 105 -8.27 5.07 0.08
N ILE A 106 -7.42 5.18 1.10
CA ILE A 106 -6.37 4.21 1.43
C ILE A 106 -6.98 2.82 1.69
N LEU A 107 -8.05 2.77 2.49
CA LEU A 107 -8.71 1.53 2.88
C LEU A 107 -9.32 0.84 1.66
N LEU A 108 -10.05 1.56 0.82
CA LEU A 108 -10.65 1.00 -0.40
C LEU A 108 -9.59 0.61 -1.43
N ALA A 109 -8.51 1.38 -1.55
CA ALA A 109 -7.39 1.01 -2.42
C ALA A 109 -6.71 -0.28 -1.96
N GLY A 110 -6.45 -0.41 -0.65
CA GLY A 110 -5.92 -1.65 -0.07
C GLY A 110 -6.83 -2.84 -0.35
N ALA A 111 -8.13 -2.71 -0.08
CA ALA A 111 -9.12 -3.77 -0.30
C ALA A 111 -9.23 -4.19 -1.78
N ALA A 112 -9.09 -3.25 -2.71
CA ALA A 112 -9.19 -3.52 -4.15
C ALA A 112 -7.90 -4.10 -4.75
N PHE A 113 -6.74 -3.53 -4.40
CA PHE A 113 -5.45 -3.81 -5.04
C PHE A 113 -4.52 -4.70 -4.20
N GLY A 114 -4.87 -4.97 -2.95
CA GLY A 114 -4.15 -5.88 -2.07
C GLY A 114 -3.16 -5.20 -1.12
N THR A 115 -2.57 -6.03 -0.23
CA THR A 115 -1.77 -5.61 0.93
C THR A 115 -0.56 -4.75 0.57
N TRP A 116 0.23 -5.14 -0.44
CA TRP A 116 1.38 -4.38 -0.90
C TRP A 116 0.96 -2.98 -1.36
N PHE A 117 -0.01 -2.92 -2.25
CA PHE A 117 -0.50 -1.66 -2.80
C PHE A 117 -1.06 -0.75 -1.69
N GLY A 118 -1.85 -1.33 -0.78
CA GLY A 118 -2.42 -0.60 0.36
C GLY A 118 -1.36 0.00 1.28
N LEU A 119 -0.28 -0.76 1.59
CA LEU A 119 0.83 -0.26 2.39
C LEU A 119 1.44 1.02 1.79
N TYR A 120 1.83 0.93 0.53
CA TYR A 120 2.49 2.06 -0.13
C TYR A 120 1.54 3.20 -0.47
N ALA A 121 0.29 2.90 -0.82
CA ALA A 121 -0.73 3.93 -1.03
C ALA A 121 -0.96 4.75 0.25
N GLY A 122 -1.01 4.10 1.42
CA GLY A 122 -1.12 4.78 2.71
C GLY A 122 0.08 5.67 3.02
N ILE A 123 1.30 5.14 2.86
CA ILE A 123 2.54 5.89 3.10
C ILE A 123 2.60 7.11 2.17
N PHE A 124 2.44 6.92 0.86
CA PHE A 124 2.54 8.01 -0.11
C PHE A 124 1.42 9.02 0.01
N ALA A 125 0.18 8.59 0.28
CA ALA A 125 -0.95 9.51 0.47
C ALA A 125 -0.71 10.45 1.67
N MET A 126 -0.13 9.94 2.76
CA MET A 126 0.22 10.78 3.91
C MET A 126 1.33 11.77 3.58
N VAL A 127 2.36 11.35 2.84
CA VAL A 127 3.44 12.26 2.40
C VAL A 127 2.90 13.33 1.46
N VAL A 128 2.12 12.95 0.43
CA VAL A 128 1.51 13.92 -0.50
C VAL A 128 0.59 14.89 0.26
N GLY A 129 -0.28 14.35 1.12
CA GLY A 129 -1.17 15.18 1.94
C GLY A 129 -0.41 16.17 2.84
N ALA A 130 0.69 15.74 3.47
CA ALA A 130 1.53 16.60 4.29
C ALA A 130 2.19 17.72 3.48
N LEU A 131 2.67 17.44 2.27
CA LEU A 131 3.23 18.44 1.37
C LEU A 131 2.17 19.49 0.95
N LEU A 132 0.94 19.03 0.69
CA LEU A 132 -0.17 19.92 0.29
C LEU A 132 -0.68 20.80 1.44
N THR A 133 -0.67 20.28 2.67
CA THR A 133 -1.19 21.00 3.85
C THR A 133 -0.11 21.75 4.64
N GLY A 134 1.16 21.67 4.23
CA GLY A 134 2.28 22.19 5.03
C GLY A 134 2.52 21.39 6.33
N GLY A 135 1.93 20.19 6.44
CA GLY A 135 1.98 19.34 7.64
C GLY A 135 3.23 18.45 7.72
N VAL A 136 4.35 18.88 7.15
CA VAL A 136 5.62 18.16 7.23
C VAL A 136 6.27 18.42 8.58
N GLY A 137 6.53 17.35 9.35
CA GLY A 137 7.15 17.46 10.66
C GLY A 137 7.62 16.09 11.16
N PRO A 138 8.19 16.04 12.38
CA PRO A 138 8.73 14.79 12.95
C PRO A 138 7.68 13.70 13.16
N TRP A 139 6.41 14.03 13.16
CA TRP A 139 5.29 13.09 13.23
C TRP A 139 5.00 12.37 11.90
N LEU A 140 5.42 12.93 10.77
CA LEU A 140 5.03 12.43 9.44
C LEU A 140 5.41 10.97 9.18
N PRO A 141 6.61 10.48 9.51
CA PRO A 141 6.96 9.07 9.31
C PRO A 141 6.04 8.11 10.05
N TYR A 142 5.66 8.46 11.28
CA TYR A 142 4.76 7.67 12.12
C TYR A 142 3.35 7.66 11.56
N GLN A 143 2.84 8.83 11.15
CA GLN A 143 1.55 8.94 10.48
C GLN A 143 1.52 8.15 9.18
N ALA A 144 2.57 8.22 8.37
CA ALA A 144 2.67 7.50 7.10
C ALA A 144 2.71 5.98 7.30
N LEU A 145 3.47 5.50 8.29
CA LEU A 145 3.50 4.07 8.64
C LEU A 145 2.14 3.56 9.12
N ALA A 146 1.49 4.29 10.04
CA ALA A 146 0.16 3.91 10.53
C ALA A 146 -0.87 3.88 9.40
N ALA A 147 -0.87 4.87 8.50
CA ALA A 147 -1.71 4.87 7.30
C ALA A 147 -1.38 3.71 6.35
N GLY A 148 -0.11 3.38 6.20
CA GLY A 148 0.34 2.20 5.46
C GLY A 148 -0.23 0.90 6.04
N TRP A 149 -0.25 0.76 7.37
CA TRP A 149 -0.85 -0.41 8.04
C TRP A 149 -2.37 -0.48 7.85
N ILE A 150 -3.07 0.65 7.80
CA ILE A 150 -4.49 0.69 7.42
C ILE A 150 -4.67 0.09 6.03
N GLY A 151 -3.93 0.58 5.05
CA GLY A 151 -4.03 0.09 3.68
C GLY A 151 -3.63 -1.38 3.53
N ALA A 152 -2.54 -1.80 4.20
CA ALA A 152 -2.06 -3.17 4.17
C ALA A 152 -3.08 -4.15 4.76
N SER A 153 -3.60 -3.84 5.94
CA SER A 153 -4.59 -4.67 6.63
C SER A 153 -5.95 -4.67 5.91
N ALA A 154 -6.33 -3.53 5.28
CA ALA A 154 -7.49 -3.50 4.40
C ALA A 154 -7.32 -4.41 3.18
N GLY A 155 -6.09 -4.56 2.67
CA GLY A 155 -5.78 -5.52 1.60
C GLY A 155 -5.98 -6.97 2.03
N LEU A 156 -5.63 -7.33 3.27
CA LEU A 156 -5.92 -8.64 3.84
C LEU A 156 -7.44 -8.85 3.99
N LEU A 157 -8.14 -7.87 4.55
CA LEU A 157 -9.58 -7.92 4.71
C LEU A 157 -10.29 -8.05 3.36
N GLY A 158 -9.90 -7.26 2.36
CA GLY A 158 -10.46 -7.31 1.02
C GLY A 158 -10.28 -8.68 0.36
N HIS A 159 -9.17 -9.38 0.64
CA HIS A 159 -8.98 -10.77 0.19
C HIS A 159 -10.01 -11.73 0.83
N LEU A 160 -10.34 -11.53 2.09
CA LEU A 160 -11.30 -12.36 2.82
C LEU A 160 -12.75 -12.04 2.42
N THR A 161 -13.05 -10.76 2.22
CA THR A 161 -14.43 -10.27 2.02
C THR A 161 -14.90 -10.30 0.57
N ARG A 162 -14.01 -10.38 -0.42
CA ARG A 162 -14.37 -10.39 -1.85
C ARG A 162 -15.31 -11.52 -2.28
N ARG A 163 -15.47 -12.57 -1.45
CA ARG A 163 -16.43 -13.66 -1.67
C ARG A 163 -17.81 -13.38 -1.10
N LEU A 164 -17.94 -12.33 -0.32
CA LEU A 164 -19.21 -11.89 0.23
C LEU A 164 -20.06 -11.20 -0.83
N ALA A 165 -21.37 -11.15 -0.60
CA ALA A 165 -22.22 -10.28 -1.41
C ALA A 165 -21.76 -8.80 -1.26
N PRO A 166 -21.81 -7.97 -2.33
CA PRO A 166 -21.23 -6.63 -2.33
C PRO A 166 -21.64 -5.73 -1.17
N ARG A 167 -22.90 -5.85 -0.70
CA ARG A 167 -23.39 -5.10 0.46
C ARG A 167 -22.65 -5.46 1.75
N TRP A 168 -22.38 -6.75 1.98
CA TRP A 168 -21.70 -7.22 3.18
C TRP A 168 -20.19 -6.93 3.15
N GLU A 169 -19.59 -6.92 1.97
CA GLU A 169 -18.22 -6.47 1.81
C GLU A 169 -18.08 -4.99 2.21
N VAL A 170 -18.97 -4.12 1.74
CA VAL A 170 -18.97 -2.70 2.11
C VAL A 170 -19.20 -2.51 3.60
N VAL A 171 -20.13 -3.25 4.20
CA VAL A 171 -20.37 -3.20 5.65
C VAL A 171 -19.14 -3.64 6.45
N ALA A 172 -18.47 -4.72 6.03
CA ALA A 172 -17.24 -5.20 6.67
C ALA A 172 -16.12 -4.15 6.58
N LEU A 173 -15.95 -3.52 5.41
CA LEU A 173 -14.96 -2.46 5.22
C LEU A 173 -15.29 -1.19 6.00
N ALA A 174 -16.57 -0.84 6.12
CA ALA A 174 -17.01 0.29 6.93
C ALA A 174 -16.74 0.06 8.43
N GLY A 175 -17.08 -1.13 8.94
CA GLY A 175 -16.76 -1.52 10.31
C GLY A 175 -15.27 -1.55 10.58
N PHE A 176 -14.48 -2.03 9.63
CA PHE A 176 -13.03 -2.04 9.70
C PHE A 176 -12.44 -0.61 9.68
N GLY A 177 -12.96 0.26 8.83
CA GLY A 177 -12.58 1.67 8.79
C GLY A 177 -12.95 2.42 10.06
N TRP A 178 -14.08 2.08 10.67
CA TRP A 178 -14.48 2.59 11.97
C TRP A 178 -13.50 2.18 13.08
N LEU A 179 -13.10 0.90 13.13
CA LEU A 179 -12.10 0.41 14.09
C LEU A 179 -10.74 1.08 13.88
N TRP A 180 -10.30 1.23 12.64
CA TRP A 180 -9.04 1.90 12.33
C TRP A 180 -9.05 3.41 12.63
N GLY A 181 -10.22 4.06 12.67
CA GLY A 181 -10.33 5.44 13.11
C GLY A 181 -9.76 5.62 14.52
N PHE A 182 -10.12 4.73 15.44
CA PHE A 182 -9.53 4.70 16.79
C PHE A 182 -8.11 4.15 16.80
N GLY A 183 -7.85 3.08 16.03
CA GLY A 183 -6.54 2.44 15.97
C GLY A 183 -5.44 3.39 15.47
N TYR A 184 -5.75 4.21 14.47
CA TYR A 184 -4.80 5.19 13.97
C TYR A 184 -4.40 6.21 15.03
N GLY A 185 -5.36 6.85 15.70
CA GLY A 185 -5.08 7.81 16.75
C GLY A 185 -4.33 7.20 17.92
N ALA A 186 -4.77 6.01 18.38
CA ALA A 186 -4.09 5.30 19.45
C ALA A 186 -2.63 4.97 19.09
N ILE A 187 -2.33 4.50 17.87
CA ILE A 187 -0.97 4.18 17.45
C ILE A 187 -0.12 5.45 17.31
N VAL A 188 -0.64 6.49 16.65
CA VAL A 188 0.13 7.71 16.42
C VAL A 188 0.46 8.44 17.73
N ASN A 189 -0.45 8.41 18.70
CA ASN A 189 -0.21 8.99 20.02
C ASN A 189 0.92 8.27 20.79
N LEU A 190 1.20 6.99 20.55
CA LEU A 190 2.31 6.27 21.18
C LEU A 190 3.66 6.92 20.92
N TRP A 191 3.87 7.48 19.72
CA TRP A 191 5.10 8.20 19.42
C TRP A 191 5.18 9.52 20.18
N PHE A 192 4.07 10.26 20.22
CA PHE A 192 4.04 11.62 20.75
C PHE A 192 4.05 11.66 22.27
N TRP A 193 3.32 10.77 22.92
CA TRP A 193 3.05 10.80 24.35
C TRP A 193 4.32 10.73 25.21
N PRO A 194 5.31 9.83 24.96
CA PRO A 194 6.50 9.73 25.80
C PRO A 194 7.47 10.91 25.66
N VAL A 195 7.44 11.62 24.54
CA VAL A 195 8.32 12.77 24.27
C VAL A 195 7.66 14.11 24.56
N ARG A 196 6.39 14.08 24.93
CA ARG A 196 5.67 15.26 25.35
C ARG A 196 6.24 15.77 26.67
N VAL A 197 6.64 17.02 26.68
CA VAL A 197 7.11 17.70 27.90
C VAL A 197 5.91 18.21 28.68
N GLY A 198 5.73 17.77 29.90
CA GLY A 198 4.67 18.20 30.81
C GLY A 198 4.88 17.66 32.21
N THR A 199 4.21 18.24 33.19
CA THR A 199 4.24 17.84 34.60
C THR A 199 2.88 17.35 35.07
N GLY A 200 1.98 17.05 34.12
CA GLY A 200 0.61 16.64 34.42
C GLY A 200 0.47 15.15 34.73
N GLU A 201 -0.64 14.80 35.39
CA GLU A 201 -0.99 13.40 35.70
C GLU A 201 -1.21 12.52 34.44
N LEU A 202 -1.33 13.12 33.27
CA LEU A 202 -1.49 12.43 31.98
C LEU A 202 -0.17 12.21 31.25
N ASP A 203 0.95 12.71 31.77
CA ASP A 203 2.25 12.60 31.13
C ASP A 203 2.91 11.26 31.45
N TRP A 204 3.73 10.77 30.52
CA TRP A 204 4.52 9.59 30.74
C TRP A 204 5.72 9.89 31.65
N ASN A 205 6.06 8.94 32.52
CA ASN A 205 7.21 9.00 33.41
C ASN A 205 8.02 7.70 33.29
N PRO A 206 9.34 7.75 33.11
CA PRO A 206 10.21 6.56 33.05
C PRO A 206 10.13 5.64 34.26
N GLY A 207 9.70 6.13 35.43
CA GLY A 207 9.53 5.35 36.65
C GLY A 207 8.26 4.51 36.74
N LEU A 208 7.34 4.64 35.78
CA LEU A 208 6.09 3.88 35.79
C LEU A 208 6.34 2.40 35.43
N SER A 209 5.65 1.51 36.12
CA SER A 209 5.55 0.11 35.71
C SER A 209 4.78 -0.01 34.37
N VAL A 210 4.89 -1.14 33.69
CA VAL A 210 4.16 -1.39 32.43
C VAL A 210 2.66 -1.22 32.61
N ALA A 211 2.09 -1.71 33.72
CA ALA A 211 0.66 -1.59 34.01
C ALA A 211 0.23 -0.14 34.20
N GLU A 212 0.99 0.63 34.95
CA GLU A 212 0.75 2.07 35.15
C GLU A 212 0.91 2.84 33.84
N THR A 213 1.94 2.53 33.03
CA THR A 213 2.14 3.12 31.70
C THR A 213 0.92 2.91 30.81
N VAL A 214 0.38 1.69 30.74
CA VAL A 214 -0.83 1.39 29.97
C VAL A 214 -2.04 2.17 30.51
N GLN A 215 -2.20 2.22 31.85
CA GLN A 215 -3.32 2.95 32.46
C GLN A 215 -3.23 4.46 32.18
N HIS A 216 -2.06 5.07 32.34
CA HIS A 216 -1.83 6.49 32.05
C HIS A 216 -2.05 6.80 30.58
N TYR A 217 -1.56 5.92 29.67
CA TYR A 217 -1.78 6.07 28.24
C TYR A 217 -3.27 6.08 27.89
N TRP A 218 -4.07 5.16 28.44
CA TRP A 218 -5.49 5.12 28.18
C TRP A 218 -6.22 6.36 28.72
N ARG A 219 -5.84 6.86 29.89
CA ARG A 219 -6.39 8.12 30.42
C ARG A 219 -6.05 9.28 29.49
N PHE A 220 -4.78 9.37 29.08
CA PHE A 220 -4.35 10.38 28.10
C PHE A 220 -5.18 10.30 26.81
N TYR A 221 -5.26 9.10 26.21
CA TYR A 221 -5.98 8.89 24.95
C TYR A 221 -7.47 9.26 25.07
N LEU A 222 -8.16 8.79 26.09
CA LEU A 222 -9.59 9.06 26.29
C LEU A 222 -9.86 10.56 26.51
N THR A 223 -8.94 11.27 27.16
CA THR A 223 -9.12 12.69 27.48
C THR A 223 -8.77 13.59 26.29
N THR A 224 -7.77 13.23 25.47
CA THR A 224 -7.21 14.14 24.46
C THR A 224 -7.64 13.81 23.04
N SER A 225 -7.84 12.53 22.70
CA SER A 225 -7.95 12.10 21.30
C SER A 225 -9.25 11.36 20.97
N PHE A 226 -9.82 10.65 21.92
CA PHE A 226 -10.95 9.74 21.67
C PHE A 226 -12.13 10.41 20.96
N ALA A 227 -12.53 11.61 21.37
CA ALA A 227 -13.68 12.30 20.78
C ALA A 227 -13.45 12.64 19.29
N TRP A 228 -12.23 13.08 18.96
CA TRP A 228 -11.83 13.37 17.57
C TRP A 228 -11.77 12.10 16.73
N ASP A 229 -11.16 11.07 17.28
CA ASP A 229 -11.05 9.78 16.59
C ASP A 229 -12.43 9.14 16.37
N ALA A 230 -13.34 9.25 17.34
CA ALA A 230 -14.70 8.76 17.22
C ALA A 230 -15.49 9.47 16.09
N ALA A 231 -15.37 10.80 16.02
CA ALA A 231 -16.01 11.56 14.96
C ALA A 231 -15.42 11.23 13.59
N GLY A 232 -14.09 11.15 13.48
CA GLY A 232 -13.40 10.76 12.25
C GLY A 232 -13.71 9.32 11.83
N ALA A 233 -13.76 8.37 12.78
CA ALA A 233 -14.14 6.98 12.56
C ALA A 233 -15.57 6.87 11.99
N LEU A 234 -16.52 7.61 12.58
CA LEU A 234 -17.90 7.65 12.12
C LEU A 234 -17.98 8.24 10.69
N ALA A 235 -17.34 9.37 10.45
CA ALA A 235 -17.34 10.02 9.14
C ALA A 235 -16.75 9.09 8.06
N ASN A 236 -15.66 8.40 8.36
CA ASN A 236 -15.04 7.44 7.46
C ASN A 236 -15.96 6.23 7.18
N ALA A 237 -16.59 5.67 8.21
CA ALA A 237 -17.53 4.57 8.05
C ALA A 237 -18.74 4.96 7.19
N VAL A 238 -19.33 6.13 7.44
CA VAL A 238 -20.44 6.66 6.65
C VAL A 238 -20.05 6.87 5.19
N LEU A 239 -18.87 7.44 4.94
CA LEU A 239 -18.37 7.65 3.58
C LEU A 239 -18.18 6.32 2.83
N ILE A 240 -17.66 5.28 3.52
CA ILE A 240 -17.54 3.93 2.94
C ILE A 240 -18.92 3.33 2.65
N LEU A 241 -19.89 3.45 3.56
CA LEU A 241 -21.24 2.92 3.34
C LEU A 241 -21.94 3.58 2.14
N LEU A 242 -21.77 4.89 1.97
CA LEU A 242 -22.43 5.65 0.91
C LEU A 242 -21.77 5.44 -0.46
N THR A 243 -20.45 5.41 -0.54
CA THR A 243 -19.71 5.47 -1.82
C THR A 243 -18.80 4.27 -2.06
N GLY A 244 -18.52 3.46 -1.02
CA GLY A 244 -17.51 2.40 -1.07
C GLY A 244 -17.74 1.38 -2.16
N ARG A 245 -19.00 1.00 -2.44
CA ARG A 245 -19.32 0.07 -3.53
C ARG A 245 -18.88 0.59 -4.89
N ALA A 246 -19.24 1.82 -5.22
CA ALA A 246 -18.92 2.42 -6.52
C ALA A 246 -17.41 2.56 -6.71
N VAL A 247 -16.69 2.97 -5.65
CA VAL A 247 -15.23 3.12 -5.67
C VAL A 247 -14.54 1.77 -5.80
N LEU A 248 -14.96 0.74 -5.05
CA LEU A 248 -14.41 -0.62 -5.16
C LEU A 248 -14.61 -1.20 -6.57
N GLU A 249 -15.80 -1.05 -7.14
CA GLU A 249 -16.10 -1.51 -8.51
C GLU A 249 -15.22 -0.77 -9.53
N ALA A 250 -15.00 0.55 -9.35
CA ALA A 250 -14.12 1.33 -10.20
C ALA A 250 -12.65 0.87 -10.08
N PHE A 251 -12.14 0.70 -8.89
CA PHE A 251 -10.77 0.21 -8.64
C PHE A 251 -10.56 -1.19 -9.20
N ARG A 252 -11.51 -2.09 -9.04
CA ARG A 252 -11.43 -3.46 -9.58
C ARG A 252 -11.45 -3.48 -11.10
N ARG A 253 -12.26 -2.63 -11.75
CA ARG A 253 -12.22 -2.49 -13.22
C ARG A 253 -10.83 -2.08 -13.72
N VAL A 254 -10.19 -1.14 -13.01
CA VAL A 254 -8.81 -0.73 -13.34
C VAL A 254 -7.84 -1.89 -13.10
N ALA A 255 -7.94 -2.60 -11.98
CA ALA A 255 -7.10 -3.76 -11.68
C ALA A 255 -7.19 -4.84 -12.77
N HIS A 256 -8.41 -5.15 -13.24
CA HIS A 256 -8.63 -6.12 -14.31
C HIS A 256 -8.03 -5.68 -15.66
N ARG A 257 -8.08 -4.40 -15.98
CA ARG A 257 -7.48 -3.86 -17.22
C ARG A 257 -5.95 -3.89 -17.20
N LEU A 258 -5.35 -3.82 -16.03
CA LEU A 258 -3.90 -3.87 -15.84
C LEU A 258 -3.36 -5.30 -15.66
N ALA A 259 -4.23 -6.28 -15.48
CA ALA A 259 -3.83 -7.68 -15.46
C ALA A 259 -3.30 -8.08 -16.86
N PRO A 260 -2.10 -8.66 -16.96
CA PRO A 260 -1.58 -9.09 -18.25
C PRO A 260 -2.51 -10.15 -18.85
N GLN A 261 -2.95 -9.92 -20.07
CA GLN A 261 -3.67 -10.91 -20.87
C GLN A 261 -2.63 -11.93 -21.35
N ILE A 262 -2.56 -13.08 -20.70
CA ILE A 262 -1.75 -14.20 -21.18
C ILE A 262 -2.61 -14.95 -22.20
N GLU A 263 -2.41 -14.62 -23.46
CA GLU A 263 -2.87 -15.50 -24.55
C GLU A 263 -1.92 -16.71 -24.59
N PHE A 264 -2.42 -17.86 -24.17
CA PHE A 264 -1.73 -19.12 -24.45
C PHE A 264 -1.81 -19.35 -25.95
N TYR A 265 -0.73 -19.09 -26.66
CA TYR A 265 -0.57 -19.57 -28.03
C TYR A 265 -0.55 -21.10 -27.97
N THR A 266 -1.67 -21.72 -28.29
CA THR A 266 -1.71 -23.15 -28.58
C THR A 266 -1.20 -23.28 -30.01
N PRO A 267 0.01 -23.83 -30.24
CA PRO A 267 0.44 -24.08 -31.61
C PRO A 267 -0.61 -24.96 -32.25
N ALA A 268 -1.12 -24.55 -33.40
CA ALA A 268 -2.00 -25.38 -34.19
C ALA A 268 -1.31 -26.72 -34.42
N THR A 269 -1.85 -27.78 -33.88
CA THR A 269 -1.43 -29.13 -34.18
C THR A 269 -1.65 -29.30 -35.69
N THR A 270 -0.57 -29.18 -36.44
CA THR A 270 -0.57 -29.60 -37.85
C THR A 270 -0.90 -31.08 -37.83
N SER A 271 -2.14 -31.38 -38.09
CA SER A 271 -2.56 -32.74 -38.36
C SER A 271 -1.88 -33.15 -39.68
N ALA A 272 -0.73 -33.77 -39.55
CA ALA A 272 -0.18 -34.54 -40.65
C ALA A 272 -1.18 -35.64 -40.97
N SER A 273 -2.01 -35.39 -41.95
CA SER A 273 -2.76 -36.48 -42.59
C SER A 273 -1.76 -37.35 -43.34
N GLU A 274 -1.30 -38.40 -42.70
CA GLU A 274 -0.76 -39.55 -43.37
C GLU A 274 -1.88 -40.17 -44.21
N THR A 275 -1.90 -39.81 -45.48
CA THR A 275 -2.58 -40.64 -46.50
C THR A 275 -1.52 -41.39 -47.25
N GLY A 276 -1.70 -42.69 -47.18
CA GLY A 276 -0.79 -43.71 -47.59
C GLY A 276 -0.38 -43.78 -49.05
N SER A 277 0.74 -44.46 -49.17
CA SER A 277 1.18 -45.39 -50.20
C SER A 277 0.47 -45.39 -51.56
N SER A 278 1.21 -45.07 -52.56
CA SER A 278 1.31 -45.91 -53.77
C SER A 278 2.44 -45.36 -54.66
N SER A 279 3.53 -46.12 -54.76
CA SER A 279 4.38 -46.09 -55.95
C SER A 279 3.64 -46.72 -57.10
N PRO A 280 3.88 -46.41 -58.40
CA PRO A 280 5.06 -46.95 -59.04
C PRO A 280 5.72 -46.07 -60.12
N SER A 281 7.03 -46.32 -60.30
CA SER A 281 7.79 -46.56 -61.56
C SER A 281 7.61 -45.58 -62.74
N GLY A 282 8.76 -45.05 -63.15
CA GLY A 282 9.02 -44.89 -64.59
C GLY A 282 9.59 -43.57 -65.08
N ALA A 283 10.87 -43.65 -65.36
CA ALA A 283 11.59 -43.07 -66.50
C ALA A 283 11.76 -41.56 -66.65
N SER A 284 13.05 -41.19 -66.55
CA SER A 284 13.85 -40.61 -67.63
C SER A 284 13.79 -39.12 -67.90
N ALA A 285 14.96 -38.54 -67.75
CA ALA A 285 15.69 -37.62 -68.68
C ALA A 285 15.44 -36.12 -68.55
N ASP A 286 16.49 -35.50 -68.19
CA ASP A 286 17.14 -34.37 -68.87
C ASP A 286 16.50 -32.98 -68.80
N ALA A 287 17.24 -32.09 -68.17
CA ALA A 287 17.68 -30.80 -68.71
C ALA A 287 18.22 -29.84 -67.66
N ARG A 288 19.24 -29.20 -68.00
CA ARG A 288 20.22 -28.36 -67.31
C ARG A 288 19.66 -27.05 -66.67
N PRO A 289 20.51 -26.41 -65.86
CA PRO A 289 20.17 -25.26 -65.05
C PRO A 289 20.31 -23.92 -65.79
N ALA A 290 19.50 -22.95 -65.43
CA ALA A 290 19.66 -21.56 -65.83
C ALA A 290 19.98 -20.69 -64.62
N THR A 291 21.06 -19.93 -64.77
CA THR A 291 21.73 -19.01 -63.90
C THR A 291 20.92 -17.74 -63.58
N PRO A 292 21.24 -17.01 -62.51
CA PRO A 292 20.50 -15.83 -62.08
C PRO A 292 20.93 -14.57 -62.81
N HIS A 293 20.01 -13.67 -63.07
CA HIS A 293 20.29 -12.34 -63.61
C HIS A 293 20.28 -11.31 -62.48
N VAL A 294 21.43 -10.68 -62.33
CA VAL A 294 21.67 -9.45 -61.55
C VAL A 294 21.31 -8.24 -62.45
N ALA A 295 20.66 -7.25 -61.92
CA ALA A 295 20.68 -5.87 -62.34
C ALA A 295 20.17 -5.04 -61.14
N ASP A 296 20.95 -4.30 -60.53
CA ASP A 296 21.75 -3.07 -60.57
C ASP A 296 20.98 -1.86 -61.13
N GLU A 297 21.27 -0.77 -60.42
CA GLU A 297 21.14 0.66 -60.66
C GLU A 297 19.99 1.41 -60.03
N ARG A 298 20.33 2.22 -59.00
CA ARG A 298 20.70 3.67 -58.99
C ARG A 298 19.53 4.58 -59.46
N THR A 299 19.08 5.54 -58.70
CA THR A 299 19.67 6.85 -58.34
C THR A 299 18.65 7.68 -57.59
N ALA A 300 19.21 8.49 -56.70
CA ALA A 300 18.51 9.61 -56.04
C ALA A 300 18.23 10.77 -57.04
N PRO A 301 17.54 11.87 -56.68
CA PRO A 301 17.99 12.82 -55.65
C PRO A 301 17.11 12.96 -54.44
#